data_cb60b17d9ac09b817b3cf220e4d5cf60
#
_entry.id   cb60b17d9ac09b817b3cf220e4d5cf60
#
_cell.length_a   1.000
_cell.length_b   1.000
_cell.length_c   1.000
_cell.angle_alpha   90.00
_cell.angle_beta   90.00
_cell.angle_gamma   90.00
#
_symmetry.space_group_name_H-M   'P 1'
#
loop_
_entity.id
_entity.type
_entity.pdbx_description
1 polymer ?
#
loop_
_entity_poly.entity_id
_entity_poly.type
_entity_poly.pdbx_seq_one_letter_code
_entity_poly.pdbx_strand_id
1 'polypeptide(L)'
;TSTITLSLPMNVYEQVELQNDIGNLTLQNVHADRISLKSDTGDMDLQSITGKSCSITNNIGSLSLQEVQIREQTDIQQDTGDLELTDCTFHGSSAISTQIGSMHLSDSEFSAATIESDTGDIRLKDCTFYQVCTIKSDVGDVKGSLLADVNNTSIDADTDVGSISIDGKKNGYQVPNALNTLTIRVDTGDIRLTTQQPTA
;
A
#
# COMPACT_ATOMS: atom_id res chain seq x y z
N THR A 1 -19.65 0.45 -23.09
CA THR A 1 -19.43 0.72 -21.65
C THR A 1 -20.50 1.67 -21.17
N SER A 2 -21.24 1.26 -20.15
CA SER A 2 -22.23 2.15 -19.51
C SER A 2 -21.54 2.88 -18.38
N THR A 3 -21.71 4.19 -18.29
CA THR A 3 -21.19 4.99 -17.17
C THR A 3 -22.37 5.41 -16.31
N ILE A 4 -22.29 5.13 -15.03
CA ILE A 4 -23.25 5.62 -14.03
C ILE A 4 -22.51 6.69 -13.21
N THR A 5 -23.05 7.90 -13.16
CA THR A 5 -22.52 8.96 -12.31
C THR A 5 -23.50 9.24 -11.18
N LEU A 6 -23.03 9.06 -9.95
CA LEU A 6 -23.78 9.41 -8.74
C LEU A 6 -23.11 10.61 -8.08
N SER A 7 -23.86 11.72 -7.93
CA SER A 7 -23.41 12.90 -7.19
C SER A 7 -24.02 12.89 -5.80
N LEU A 8 -23.17 12.84 -4.78
CA LEU A 8 -23.59 12.87 -3.40
C LEU A 8 -23.33 14.24 -2.78
N PRO A 9 -24.18 14.75 -1.88
CA PRO A 9 -23.90 15.96 -1.12
C PRO A 9 -22.61 15.82 -0.32
N MET A 10 -21.89 16.93 -0.10
CA MET A 10 -20.75 16.94 0.81
C MET A 10 -21.24 16.70 2.24
N ASN A 11 -21.06 15.49 2.72
CA ASN A 11 -21.45 15.07 4.06
C ASN A 11 -20.52 13.93 4.52
N VAL A 12 -20.52 13.65 5.82
CA VAL A 12 -19.91 12.46 6.39
C VAL A 12 -20.94 11.34 6.35
N TYR A 13 -20.63 10.28 5.62
CA TYR A 13 -21.50 9.11 5.50
C TYR A 13 -21.11 8.06 6.54
N GLU A 14 -22.09 7.35 7.07
CA GLU A 14 -21.81 6.21 7.95
C GLU A 14 -21.16 5.08 7.16
N GLN A 15 -21.65 4.83 5.95
CA GLN A 15 -21.14 3.79 5.07
C GLN A 15 -21.31 4.17 3.60
N VAL A 16 -20.29 3.86 2.82
CA VAL A 16 -20.34 3.85 1.35
C VAL A 16 -19.98 2.45 0.89
N GLU A 17 -20.90 1.80 0.21
CA GLU A 17 -20.71 0.47 -0.34
C GLU A 17 -21.03 0.48 -1.84
N LEU A 18 -20.07 0.07 -2.66
CA LEU A 18 -20.20 0.02 -4.11
C LEU A 18 -19.72 -1.34 -4.61
N GLN A 19 -20.51 -1.94 -5.46
CA GLN A 19 -20.15 -3.17 -6.17
C GLN A 19 -20.31 -2.96 -7.67
N ASN A 20 -19.32 -3.41 -8.43
CA ASN A 20 -19.29 -3.36 -9.89
C ASN A 20 -18.88 -4.73 -10.44
N ASP A 21 -19.67 -5.26 -11.36
CA ASP A 21 -19.33 -6.54 -11.99
C ASP A 21 -18.43 -6.31 -13.23
N ILE A 22 -18.78 -5.36 -14.09
CA ILE A 22 -18.03 -5.06 -15.32
C ILE A 22 -18.03 -3.58 -15.62
N GLY A 23 -16.85 -2.98 -15.71
CA GLY A 23 -16.64 -1.57 -16.03
C GLY A 23 -15.76 -0.88 -14.99
N ASN A 24 -15.39 0.35 -15.23
CA ASN A 24 -14.54 1.10 -14.32
C ASN A 24 -15.35 1.75 -13.19
N LEU A 25 -14.75 1.80 -12.00
CA LEU A 25 -15.31 2.45 -10.84
C LEU A 25 -14.43 3.65 -10.47
N THR A 26 -15.02 4.83 -10.42
CA THR A 26 -14.33 6.04 -9.94
C THR A 26 -15.07 6.58 -8.73
N LEU A 27 -14.33 6.84 -7.64
CA LEU A 27 -14.87 7.42 -6.42
C LEU A 27 -14.01 8.61 -6.00
N GLN A 28 -14.63 9.78 -5.85
CA GLN A 28 -13.89 11.01 -5.55
C GLN A 28 -14.54 11.83 -4.45
N ASN A 29 -13.72 12.47 -3.61
CA ASN A 29 -14.14 13.41 -2.59
C ASN A 29 -15.17 12.81 -1.61
N VAL A 30 -14.92 11.62 -1.11
CA VAL A 30 -15.82 10.92 -0.19
C VAL A 30 -15.25 10.91 1.21
N HIS A 31 -16.13 11.23 2.17
CA HIS A 31 -15.86 11.10 3.59
C HIS A 31 -16.87 10.14 4.21
N ALA A 32 -16.42 8.98 4.68
CA ALA A 32 -17.30 7.97 5.27
C ALA A 32 -16.60 7.20 6.40
N ASP A 33 -17.38 6.79 7.41
CA ASP A 33 -16.83 5.97 8.48
C ASP A 33 -16.37 4.60 7.95
N ARG A 34 -17.19 3.98 7.10
CA ARG A 34 -16.87 2.69 6.45
C ARG A 34 -16.98 2.78 4.93
N ILE A 35 -15.97 2.29 4.26
CA ILE A 35 -15.90 2.24 2.80
C ILE A 35 -15.70 0.78 2.39
N SER A 36 -16.59 0.28 1.55
CA SER A 36 -16.52 -1.09 1.01
C SER A 36 -16.71 -1.05 -0.51
N LEU A 37 -15.66 -1.41 -1.24
CA LEU A 37 -15.64 -1.35 -2.70
C LEU A 37 -15.28 -2.72 -3.26
N LYS A 38 -16.06 -3.18 -4.24
CA LYS A 38 -15.77 -4.42 -4.94
C LYS A 38 -15.92 -4.25 -6.44
N SER A 39 -14.95 -4.73 -7.22
CA SER A 39 -15.01 -4.83 -8.68
C SER A 39 -14.57 -6.21 -9.15
N ASP A 40 -15.34 -6.81 -10.04
CA ASP A 40 -14.96 -8.09 -10.63
C ASP A 40 -14.10 -7.87 -11.89
N THR A 41 -14.46 -6.89 -12.73
CA THR A 41 -13.67 -6.61 -13.95
C THR A 41 -13.73 -5.11 -14.30
N GLY A 42 -12.60 -4.45 -14.27
CA GLY A 42 -12.44 -3.04 -14.60
C GLY A 42 -11.47 -2.34 -13.65
N ASP A 43 -11.06 -1.16 -14.04
CA ASP A 43 -10.16 -0.36 -13.21
C ASP A 43 -10.94 0.36 -12.10
N MET A 44 -10.29 0.53 -10.96
CA MET A 44 -10.79 1.33 -9.86
C MET A 44 -9.88 2.54 -9.64
N ASP A 45 -10.47 3.72 -9.57
CA ASP A 45 -9.79 4.98 -9.33
C ASP A 45 -10.43 5.72 -8.15
N LEU A 46 -9.67 5.85 -7.06
CA LEU A 46 -10.11 6.47 -5.82
C LEU A 46 -9.28 7.72 -5.53
N GLN A 47 -9.93 8.86 -5.37
CA GLN A 47 -9.25 10.13 -5.12
C GLN A 47 -9.88 10.91 -3.97
N SER A 48 -9.02 11.43 -3.08
CA SER A 48 -9.43 12.31 -1.97
C SER A 48 -10.49 11.65 -1.08
N ILE A 49 -10.17 10.48 -0.56
CA ILE A 49 -11.05 9.66 0.28
C ILE A 49 -10.59 9.72 1.74
N THR A 50 -11.52 9.91 2.65
CA THR A 50 -11.22 9.89 4.08
C THR A 50 -12.19 8.97 4.82
N GLY A 51 -11.65 8.12 5.70
CA GLY A 51 -12.48 7.17 6.45
C GLY A 51 -11.87 6.66 7.75
N LYS A 52 -12.65 5.86 8.48
CA LYS A 52 -12.13 5.07 9.60
C LYS A 52 -11.68 3.70 9.11
N SER A 53 -12.51 3.02 8.33
CA SER A 53 -12.17 1.72 7.74
C SER A 53 -12.45 1.67 6.25
N CYS A 54 -11.58 0.97 5.53
CA CYS A 54 -11.69 0.79 4.09
C CYS A 54 -11.42 -0.66 3.71
N SER A 55 -12.31 -1.26 2.93
CA SER A 55 -12.12 -2.58 2.34
C SER A 55 -12.33 -2.49 0.84
N ILE A 56 -11.32 -2.89 0.08
CA ILE A 56 -11.30 -2.83 -1.38
C ILE A 56 -10.93 -4.20 -1.92
N THR A 57 -11.73 -4.73 -2.82
CA THR A 57 -11.41 -5.94 -3.57
C THR A 57 -11.57 -5.65 -5.06
N ASN A 58 -10.50 -5.85 -5.82
CA ASN A 58 -10.51 -5.73 -7.28
C ASN A 58 -9.94 -7.02 -7.90
N ASN A 59 -10.77 -7.75 -8.64
CA ASN A 59 -10.35 -9.03 -9.17
C ASN A 59 -9.52 -8.87 -10.46
N ILE A 60 -9.99 -8.11 -11.45
CA ILE A 60 -9.29 -7.91 -12.72
C ILE A 60 -9.34 -6.44 -13.14
N GLY A 61 -8.20 -5.80 -13.25
CA GLY A 61 -8.04 -4.39 -13.62
C GLY A 61 -7.02 -3.72 -12.71
N SER A 62 -6.65 -2.50 -12.98
CA SER A 62 -5.73 -1.74 -12.13
C SER A 62 -6.49 -1.03 -10.99
N LEU A 63 -5.83 -0.87 -9.86
CA LEU A 63 -6.35 -0.15 -8.71
C LEU A 63 -5.45 1.03 -8.39
N SER A 64 -6.00 2.25 -8.46
CA SER A 64 -5.30 3.49 -8.13
C SER A 64 -5.97 4.21 -6.95
N LEU A 65 -5.18 4.53 -5.93
CA LEU A 65 -5.58 5.34 -4.79
C LEU A 65 -4.69 6.57 -4.69
N GLN A 66 -5.30 7.75 -4.69
CA GLN A 66 -4.62 9.02 -4.51
C GLN A 66 -5.24 9.82 -3.37
N GLU A 67 -4.42 10.36 -2.48
CA GLU A 67 -4.87 11.18 -1.34
C GLU A 67 -5.91 10.45 -0.45
N VAL A 68 -5.66 9.17 -0.15
CA VAL A 68 -6.56 8.36 0.68
C VAL A 68 -6.06 8.32 2.12
N GLN A 69 -6.92 8.66 3.07
CA GLN A 69 -6.59 8.69 4.50
C GLN A 69 -7.54 7.81 5.30
N ILE A 70 -7.01 6.71 5.87
CA ILE A 70 -7.77 5.77 6.70
C ILE A 70 -7.15 5.69 8.09
N ARG A 71 -7.99 5.77 9.13
CA ARG A 71 -7.54 5.94 10.51
C ARG A 71 -7.42 4.66 11.31
N GLU A 72 -8.22 3.63 11.03
CA GLU A 72 -8.34 2.45 11.89
C GLU A 72 -7.94 1.16 11.17
N GLN A 73 -8.59 0.84 10.06
CA GLN A 73 -8.36 -0.42 9.35
C GLN A 73 -8.43 -0.27 7.85
N THR A 74 -7.44 -0.83 7.17
CA THR A 74 -7.41 -0.92 5.70
C THR A 74 -7.21 -2.36 5.28
N ASP A 75 -8.01 -2.81 4.33
CA ASP A 75 -7.90 -4.11 3.66
C ASP A 75 -8.01 -3.89 2.15
N ILE A 76 -6.93 -4.08 1.42
CA ILE A 76 -6.85 -3.91 -0.03
C ILE A 76 -6.38 -5.22 -0.66
N GLN A 77 -7.22 -5.80 -1.51
CA GLN A 77 -6.96 -7.04 -2.23
C GLN A 77 -7.08 -6.80 -3.73
N GLN A 78 -5.99 -7.04 -4.44
CA GLN A 78 -5.87 -6.94 -5.90
C GLN A 78 -5.48 -8.31 -6.45
N ASP A 79 -6.35 -8.95 -7.25
CA ASP A 79 -6.01 -10.27 -7.78
C ASP A 79 -5.13 -10.15 -9.02
N THR A 80 -5.58 -9.43 -10.05
CA THR A 80 -4.84 -9.29 -11.31
C THR A 80 -4.86 -7.86 -11.81
N GLY A 81 -3.69 -7.24 -11.90
CA GLY A 81 -3.48 -5.86 -12.33
C GLY A 81 -2.53 -5.13 -11.37
N ASP A 82 -2.13 -3.94 -11.75
CA ASP A 82 -1.22 -3.14 -10.94
C ASP A 82 -1.96 -2.38 -9.83
N LEU A 83 -1.30 -2.21 -8.69
CA LEU A 83 -1.75 -1.40 -7.57
C LEU A 83 -0.88 -0.16 -7.45
N GLU A 84 -1.50 1.02 -7.47
CA GLU A 84 -0.83 2.29 -7.27
C GLU A 84 -1.41 3.02 -6.05
N LEU A 85 -0.55 3.39 -5.10
CA LEU A 85 -0.88 4.23 -3.97
C LEU A 85 0.00 5.49 -4.00
N THR A 86 -0.62 6.65 -4.01
CA THR A 86 0.08 7.94 -4.02
C THR A 86 -0.51 8.88 -3.00
N ASP A 87 0.32 9.52 -2.18
CA ASP A 87 -0.08 10.45 -1.12
C ASP A 87 -1.12 9.85 -0.15
N CYS A 88 -0.98 8.55 0.16
CA CYS A 88 -1.91 7.84 1.04
C CYS A 88 -1.39 7.76 2.47
N THR A 89 -2.31 7.77 3.44
CA THR A 89 -1.99 7.64 4.86
C THR A 89 -2.88 6.61 5.54
N PHE A 90 -2.27 5.55 6.05
CA PHE A 90 -2.95 4.47 6.75
C PHE A 90 -2.43 4.39 8.19
N HIS A 91 -3.16 5.02 9.14
CA HIS A 91 -2.74 5.15 10.54
C HIS A 91 -2.99 3.89 11.38
N GLY A 92 -3.93 3.07 10.98
CA GLY A 92 -4.27 1.85 11.71
C GLY A 92 -3.66 0.60 11.08
N SER A 93 -4.20 -0.55 11.43
CA SER A 93 -3.78 -1.82 10.85
C SER A 93 -4.12 -1.88 9.36
N SER A 94 -3.14 -2.19 8.52
CA SER A 94 -3.31 -2.25 7.07
C SER A 94 -2.85 -3.59 6.51
N ALA A 95 -3.71 -4.22 5.72
CA ALA A 95 -3.40 -5.39 4.92
C ALA A 95 -3.55 -5.01 3.44
N ILE A 96 -2.49 -5.14 2.66
CA ILE A 96 -2.47 -4.77 1.25
C ILE A 96 -1.84 -5.93 0.48
N SER A 97 -2.57 -6.51 -0.45
CA SER A 97 -2.11 -7.68 -1.19
C SER A 97 -2.38 -7.58 -2.69
N THR A 98 -1.44 -8.12 -3.47
CA THR A 98 -1.56 -8.29 -4.93
C THR A 98 -1.13 -9.70 -5.30
N GLN A 99 -1.95 -10.43 -6.05
CA GLN A 99 -1.56 -11.77 -6.50
C GLN A 99 -0.70 -11.69 -7.77
N ILE A 100 -1.16 -11.00 -8.80
CA ILE A 100 -0.44 -10.85 -10.07
C ILE A 100 -0.47 -9.38 -10.50
N GLY A 101 0.68 -8.72 -10.45
CA GLY A 101 0.84 -7.32 -10.83
C GLY A 101 1.86 -6.62 -9.96
N SER A 102 2.32 -5.46 -10.37
CA SER A 102 3.27 -4.67 -9.61
C SER A 102 2.57 -3.72 -8.64
N MET A 103 3.20 -3.48 -7.50
CA MET A 103 2.80 -2.42 -6.57
C MET A 103 3.69 -1.20 -6.73
N HIS A 104 3.11 -0.03 -6.84
CA HIS A 104 3.78 1.27 -6.82
C HIS A 104 3.25 2.09 -5.66
N LEU A 105 4.07 2.26 -4.63
CA LEU A 105 3.73 3.00 -3.43
C LEU A 105 4.58 4.25 -3.37
N SER A 106 3.96 5.42 -3.46
CA SER A 106 4.66 6.71 -3.51
C SER A 106 4.16 7.67 -2.44
N ASP A 107 5.08 8.37 -1.81
CA ASP A 107 4.79 9.49 -0.91
C ASP A 107 3.72 9.13 0.16
N SER A 108 3.76 7.89 0.65
CA SER A 108 2.70 7.30 1.47
C SER A 108 3.19 6.83 2.83
N GLU A 109 2.30 6.88 3.83
CA GLU A 109 2.59 6.52 5.22
C GLU A 109 1.78 5.30 5.66
N PHE A 110 2.46 4.35 6.28
CA PHE A 110 1.87 3.10 6.74
C PHE A 110 2.18 2.86 8.22
N SER A 111 1.16 2.52 9.01
CA SER A 111 1.32 2.10 10.40
C SER A 111 0.83 0.67 10.58
N ALA A 112 1.60 -0.18 11.26
CA ALA A 112 1.26 -1.58 11.51
C ALA A 112 0.78 -2.33 10.24
N ALA A 113 1.52 -2.16 9.13
CA ALA A 113 1.09 -2.63 7.82
C ALA A 113 1.72 -3.98 7.44
N THR A 114 0.95 -4.79 6.74
CA THR A 114 1.42 -5.96 6.00
C THR A 114 1.14 -5.75 4.51
N ILE A 115 2.19 -5.79 3.69
CA ILE A 115 2.14 -5.60 2.24
C ILE A 115 2.67 -6.88 1.61
N GLU A 116 1.88 -7.54 0.78
CA GLU A 116 2.20 -8.85 0.20
C GLU A 116 2.00 -8.85 -1.31
N SER A 117 2.95 -9.44 -2.05
CA SER A 117 2.87 -9.67 -3.50
C SER A 117 3.26 -11.10 -3.82
N ASP A 118 2.37 -11.84 -4.48
CA ASP A 118 2.70 -13.20 -4.92
C ASP A 118 3.59 -13.14 -6.17
N THR A 119 3.22 -12.33 -7.17
CA THR A 119 4.00 -12.17 -8.40
C THR A 119 3.98 -10.74 -8.90
N GLY A 120 5.12 -10.08 -8.84
CA GLY A 120 5.32 -8.71 -9.31
C GLY A 120 6.26 -7.92 -8.41
N ASP A 121 6.78 -6.84 -8.92
CA ASP A 121 7.68 -5.98 -8.17
C ASP A 121 6.92 -5.06 -7.20
N ILE A 122 7.54 -4.80 -6.04
CA ILE A 122 7.10 -3.76 -5.12
C ILE A 122 8.07 -2.58 -5.23
N ARG A 123 7.57 -1.46 -5.73
CA ARG A 123 8.33 -0.22 -5.88
C ARG A 123 7.88 0.81 -4.86
N LEU A 124 8.84 1.29 -4.08
CA LEU A 124 8.63 2.26 -3.01
C LEU A 124 9.29 3.58 -3.42
N LYS A 125 8.58 4.68 -3.26
CA LYS A 125 9.15 6.01 -3.44
C LYS A 125 8.75 6.88 -2.25
N ASP A 126 9.74 7.23 -1.44
CA ASP A 126 9.60 8.15 -0.31
C ASP A 126 8.46 7.75 0.66
N CYS A 127 8.36 6.42 0.91
CA CYS A 127 7.38 5.87 1.84
C CYS A 127 7.91 5.85 3.27
N THR A 128 7.01 6.05 4.23
CA THR A 128 7.30 5.98 5.66
C THR A 128 6.56 4.82 6.31
N PHE A 129 7.27 4.05 7.13
CA PHE A 129 6.71 2.91 7.87
C PHE A 129 6.85 3.14 9.37
N TYR A 130 5.73 3.13 10.06
CA TYR A 130 5.64 3.31 11.51
C TYR A 130 5.26 2.00 12.21
N GLN A 131 5.68 1.86 13.48
CA GLN A 131 5.43 0.68 14.29
C GLN A 131 6.06 -0.58 13.67
N VAL A 132 5.32 -1.68 13.61
CA VAL A 132 5.79 -2.94 13.02
C VAL A 132 5.14 -3.14 11.67
N CYS A 133 5.93 -3.05 10.63
CA CYS A 133 5.49 -3.26 9.25
C CYS A 133 6.24 -4.44 8.62
N THR A 134 5.55 -5.14 7.73
CA THR A 134 6.11 -6.26 6.97
C THR A 134 5.83 -6.09 5.49
N ILE A 135 6.84 -6.33 4.66
CA ILE A 135 6.72 -6.44 3.21
C ILE A 135 7.15 -7.84 2.82
N LYS A 136 6.32 -8.54 2.05
CA LYS A 136 6.61 -9.87 1.51
C LYS A 136 6.42 -9.90 0.01
N SER A 137 7.30 -10.62 -0.69
CA SER A 137 7.16 -10.92 -2.11
C SER A 137 7.61 -12.36 -2.37
N ASP A 138 6.75 -13.16 -3.00
CA ASP A 138 7.15 -14.52 -3.38
C ASP A 138 8.04 -14.46 -4.63
N VAL A 139 7.63 -13.74 -5.67
CA VAL A 139 8.41 -13.58 -6.91
C VAL A 139 8.36 -12.14 -7.39
N GLY A 140 9.47 -11.43 -7.22
CA GLY A 140 9.63 -10.03 -7.65
C GLY A 140 10.60 -9.28 -6.76
N ASP A 141 11.02 -8.14 -7.23
CA ASP A 141 11.97 -7.29 -6.53
C ASP A 141 11.28 -6.28 -5.60
N VAL A 142 11.89 -6.00 -4.46
CA VAL A 142 11.50 -4.88 -3.59
C VAL A 142 12.55 -3.77 -3.74
N LYS A 143 12.15 -2.65 -4.35
CA LYS A 143 13.08 -1.56 -4.70
C LYS A 143 12.53 -0.19 -4.36
N GLY A 144 13.43 0.75 -4.03
CA GLY A 144 13.05 2.17 -3.94
C GLY A 144 13.69 2.95 -2.81
N SER A 145 12.96 3.98 -2.36
CA SER A 145 13.36 4.90 -1.30
C SER A 145 12.38 4.92 -0.14
N LEU A 146 12.92 5.05 1.07
CA LEU A 146 12.16 5.16 2.31
C LEU A 146 12.51 6.48 2.99
N LEU A 147 11.52 7.12 3.58
CA LEU A 147 11.74 8.17 4.56
C LEU A 147 11.78 7.52 5.95
N ALA A 148 12.95 7.45 6.55
CA ALA A 148 13.15 6.76 7.82
C ALA A 148 14.11 7.51 8.74
N ASP A 149 13.72 7.71 10.00
CA ASP A 149 14.67 8.12 11.03
C ASP A 149 15.55 6.91 11.38
N VAL A 150 16.78 6.91 10.88
CA VAL A 150 17.74 5.83 11.07
C VAL A 150 18.14 5.58 12.52
N ASN A 151 17.81 6.50 13.45
CA ASN A 151 18.01 6.30 14.89
C ASN A 151 16.85 5.60 15.58
N ASN A 152 15.68 5.57 14.97
CA ASN A 152 14.45 5.02 15.52
C ASN A 152 13.80 3.93 14.66
N THR A 153 14.42 3.55 13.54
CA THR A 153 13.89 2.55 12.63
C THR A 153 14.89 1.41 12.44
N SER A 154 14.46 0.19 12.72
CA SER A 154 15.18 -1.03 12.33
C SER A 154 14.65 -1.55 11.01
N ILE A 155 15.55 -1.97 10.12
CA ILE A 155 15.19 -2.64 8.87
C ILE A 155 15.85 -4.01 8.86
N ASP A 156 15.04 -5.06 8.79
CA ASP A 156 15.47 -6.45 8.67
C ASP A 156 15.05 -6.99 7.31
N ALA A 157 16.01 -7.45 6.51
CA ALA A 157 15.76 -7.90 5.15
C ALA A 157 16.39 -9.26 4.90
N ASP A 158 15.64 -10.12 4.22
CA ASP A 158 16.05 -11.47 3.85
C ASP A 158 15.52 -11.84 2.47
N THR A 159 16.28 -12.66 1.72
CA THR A 159 15.86 -13.24 0.45
C THR A 159 16.47 -14.63 0.29
N ASP A 160 15.65 -15.58 -0.18
CA ASP A 160 16.12 -16.93 -0.42
C ASP A 160 16.98 -17.01 -1.69
N VAL A 161 16.52 -16.33 -2.74
CA VAL A 161 17.23 -16.27 -4.03
C VAL A 161 17.29 -14.85 -4.54
N GLY A 162 18.43 -14.18 -4.34
CA GLY A 162 18.62 -12.80 -4.77
C GLY A 162 19.74 -12.09 -4.03
N SER A 163 19.75 -10.78 -4.13
CA SER A 163 20.72 -9.92 -3.45
C SER A 163 20.03 -8.86 -2.60
N ILE A 164 20.65 -8.47 -1.49
CA ILE A 164 20.16 -7.42 -0.60
C ILE A 164 21.14 -6.24 -0.63
N SER A 165 20.60 -5.05 -0.81
CA SER A 165 21.33 -3.79 -0.67
C SER A 165 20.42 -2.72 -0.06
N ILE A 166 20.63 -2.40 1.21
CA ILE A 166 19.97 -1.30 1.90
C ILE A 166 21.06 -0.30 2.30
N ASP A 167 21.09 0.86 1.67
CA ASP A 167 22.17 1.86 1.80
C ASP A 167 23.57 1.24 1.60
N GLY A 168 23.68 0.29 0.65
CA GLY A 168 24.90 -0.44 0.39
C GLY A 168 25.23 -1.57 1.38
N LYS A 169 24.39 -1.84 2.39
CA LYS A 169 24.53 -2.93 3.36
C LYS A 169 23.73 -4.16 2.94
N LYS A 170 24.23 -5.34 3.25
CA LYS A 170 23.64 -6.62 2.79
C LYS A 170 22.47 -7.15 3.62
N ASN A 171 22.22 -6.66 4.83
CA ASN A 171 21.21 -7.24 5.72
C ASN A 171 20.36 -6.19 6.43
N GLY A 172 20.34 -4.94 5.93
CA GLY A 172 19.69 -3.85 6.64
C GLY A 172 20.46 -3.39 7.89
N TYR A 173 19.76 -2.91 8.90
CA TYR A 173 20.36 -2.45 10.14
C TYR A 173 19.39 -2.55 11.32
N GLN A 174 19.95 -2.87 12.50
CA GLN A 174 19.21 -2.98 13.74
C GLN A 174 19.51 -1.80 14.66
N VAL A 175 18.47 -1.19 15.16
CA VAL A 175 18.55 -0.09 16.14
C VAL A 175 18.00 -0.60 17.48
N PRO A 176 18.80 -0.60 18.55
CA PRO A 176 18.31 -1.00 19.87
C PRO A 176 17.12 -0.14 20.32
N ASN A 177 16.03 -0.77 20.74
CA ASN A 177 14.79 -0.10 21.15
C ASN A 177 14.17 0.81 20.07
N ALA A 178 14.33 0.45 18.80
CA ALA A 178 13.67 1.17 17.73
C ALA A 178 12.15 1.24 17.92
N LEU A 179 11.57 2.39 17.65
CA LEU A 179 10.12 2.57 17.69
C LEU A 179 9.45 1.95 16.45
N ASN A 180 10.19 1.88 15.33
CA ASN A 180 9.70 1.37 14.07
C ASN A 180 10.54 0.17 13.64
N THR A 181 9.86 -0.84 13.12
CA THR A 181 10.51 -2.03 12.56
C THR A 181 9.90 -2.34 11.21
N LEU A 182 10.73 -2.37 10.18
CA LEU A 182 10.34 -2.83 8.85
C LEU A 182 11.02 -4.16 8.57
N THR A 183 10.23 -5.19 8.38
CA THR A 183 10.70 -6.53 7.98
C THR A 183 10.39 -6.75 6.52
N ILE A 184 11.39 -7.15 5.72
CA ILE A 184 11.23 -7.41 4.29
C ILE A 184 11.68 -8.83 4.01
N ARG A 185 10.80 -9.63 3.40
CA ARG A 185 11.06 -11.01 3.01
C ARG A 185 10.73 -11.19 1.53
N VAL A 186 11.68 -11.73 0.78
CA VAL A 186 11.53 -12.01 -0.65
C VAL A 186 11.99 -13.44 -0.90
N ASP A 187 11.14 -14.30 -1.46
CA ASP A 187 11.57 -15.67 -1.77
C ASP A 187 12.47 -15.66 -3.00
N THR A 188 12.05 -15.02 -4.09
CA THR A 188 12.85 -14.90 -5.32
C THR A 188 12.84 -13.49 -5.86
N GLY A 189 13.95 -12.78 -5.72
CA GLY A 189 14.12 -11.39 -6.18
C GLY A 189 15.14 -10.63 -5.35
N ASP A 190 15.43 -9.43 -5.78
CA ASP A 190 16.38 -8.54 -5.12
C ASP A 190 15.69 -7.54 -4.19
N ILE A 191 16.35 -7.20 -3.08
CA ILE A 191 15.94 -6.11 -2.21
C ILE A 191 16.95 -4.96 -2.38
N ARG A 192 16.50 -3.82 -2.93
CA ARG A 192 17.35 -2.64 -3.13
C ARG A 192 16.65 -1.39 -2.64
N LEU A 193 17.06 -0.92 -1.47
CA LEU A 193 16.47 0.25 -0.82
C LEU A 193 17.52 1.29 -0.46
N THR A 194 17.09 2.53 -0.47
CA THR A 194 17.80 3.67 0.09
C THR A 194 16.96 4.33 1.15
N THR A 195 17.57 4.83 2.22
CA THR A 195 16.88 5.56 3.27
C THR A 195 17.28 7.03 3.27
N GLN A 196 16.32 7.89 3.49
CA GLN A 196 16.50 9.33 3.63
C GLN A 196 15.85 9.79 4.94
N GLN A 197 16.42 10.80 5.58
CA GLN A 197 15.80 11.40 6.75
C GLN A 197 14.52 12.13 6.33
N PRO A 198 13.42 11.97 7.09
CA PRO A 198 12.25 12.82 6.89
C PRO A 198 12.63 14.30 7.00
N THR A 199 12.19 15.10 6.06
CA THR A 199 12.34 16.57 6.15
C THR A 199 11.44 17.09 7.27
N ALA A 200 12.02 17.90 8.17
CA ALA A 200 11.33 18.50 9.31
C ALA A 200 10.28 19.53 8.86
#